data_0cc34b4f5b6b8004f1cd6d0c5a324dd3
#
_entry.id   0cc34b4f5b6b8004f1cd6d0c5a324dd3
#
_cell.length_a   1.000
_cell.length_b   1.000
_cell.length_c   1.000
_cell.angle_alpha   90.00
_cell.angle_beta   90.00
_cell.angle_gamma   90.00
#
_symmetry.space_group_name_H-M   'P 1'
#
loop_
_entity.id
_entity.type
_entity.pdbx_description
1 polymer ?
#
loop_
_entity_poly.entity_id
_entity_poly.type
_entity_poly.pdbx_seq_one_letter_code
_entity_poly.pdbx_strand_id
1 'polypeptide(L)'
;RLGYGVKKTMMMAQRLYEAGYITYMRTDSTNLSSEAVAGCRELIFAEYGKQYLPDEPRLYSSKEGAQEAHEAIRPSDAGVKSTQLKNMERDAERLYELIWRQFVACQMPNANYLSTSVLVGAGNLELRVRGRILKFDGFTIVQPPAGRKEEEQPLPAYEVGQVLNVKELFPSQHFTKPPARYGEASLVRELEKRGIGRPSTYASIITTIQDRGYVRLENKRFYAEKIGEVVTERLNETFDDLMNYNFTAQLEEGLDKVSDGNLEWKSLLDNFYKDFDKKVEAAGGEDGMRSNEPSKTDIKCKKCNRDMQIRTASTGVFMGCSGYALTPKERCKNTINLISGDEVVSVNGDEEEESRIQRNKRRCDKCNAAMDSYLIDTERKLHVCGNNPDCAGFSIERGEFKIKGYDGPLLECDKCGKEMQLKTGRFGKYFGCTGEECKNTRKLLRSGEPAPPKMDPVPMPELECLKVDDTYILRDGAAGIFLAASQFPKNRETRAPFLDELLSHQNEIDPKYGFLMRAPVKDPDGNRSLVKFARKTKEQYVMTENDEGKPSGWRADYVDDKWVETEKATKPRKKKAVKKKIKKAAKS
;
A
#
# COMPACT_ATOMS: atom_id res chain seq x y z
N ARG A 1 5.12 -8.00 -8.77
CA ARG A 1 4.82 -9.43 -8.66
C ARG A 1 4.18 -9.80 -7.31
N LEU A 2 4.76 -9.37 -6.17
CA LEU A 2 4.25 -9.70 -4.83
C LEU A 2 3.07 -8.83 -4.37
N GLY A 3 2.86 -7.67 -5.00
CA GLY A 3 1.80 -6.73 -4.61
C GLY A 3 2.08 -5.98 -3.31
N TYR A 4 3.35 -5.91 -2.87
CA TYR A 4 3.76 -5.12 -1.72
C TYR A 4 3.88 -3.65 -2.11
N GLY A 5 3.58 -2.74 -1.17
CA GLY A 5 3.90 -1.32 -1.31
C GLY A 5 5.41 -1.08 -1.14
N VAL A 6 5.88 0.08 -1.61
CA VAL A 6 7.33 0.43 -1.60
C VAL A 6 7.89 0.38 -0.18
N LYS A 7 7.23 0.99 0.80
CA LYS A 7 7.67 0.98 2.20
C LYS A 7 7.85 -0.43 2.76
N LYS A 8 6.87 -1.32 2.49
CA LYS A 8 6.95 -2.71 2.94
C LYS A 8 8.08 -3.46 2.24
N THR A 9 8.26 -3.27 0.93
CA THR A 9 9.33 -3.89 0.16
C THR A 9 10.69 -3.51 0.70
N MET A 10 10.92 -2.21 0.94
CA MET A 10 12.19 -1.72 1.49
C MET A 10 12.46 -2.25 2.91
N MET A 11 11.44 -2.34 3.76
CA MET A 11 11.58 -2.90 5.11
C MET A 11 11.98 -4.39 5.07
N MET A 12 11.37 -5.18 4.17
CA MET A 12 11.71 -6.60 4.01
C MET A 12 13.13 -6.76 3.42
N ALA A 13 13.49 -5.94 2.42
CA ALA A 13 14.82 -5.97 1.82
C ALA A 13 15.91 -5.59 2.84
N GLN A 14 15.66 -4.59 3.68
CA GLN A 14 16.58 -4.22 4.75
C GLN A 14 16.82 -5.37 5.73
N ARG A 15 15.78 -6.07 6.16
CA ARG A 15 15.90 -7.23 7.04
C ARG A 15 16.71 -8.37 6.41
N LEU A 16 16.50 -8.62 5.12
CA LEU A 16 17.26 -9.64 4.38
C LEU A 16 18.74 -9.25 4.28
N TYR A 17 19.04 -7.97 4.04
CA TYR A 17 20.40 -7.45 4.00
C TYR A 17 21.10 -7.53 5.37
N GLU A 18 20.45 -7.05 6.43
CA GLU A 18 20.98 -7.08 7.80
C GLU A 18 21.24 -8.52 8.29
N ALA A 19 20.46 -9.48 7.80
CA ALA A 19 20.67 -10.89 8.08
C ALA A 19 21.73 -11.56 7.17
N GLY A 20 22.32 -10.82 6.23
CA GLY A 20 23.37 -11.31 5.33
C GLY A 20 22.86 -12.18 4.18
N TYR A 21 21.55 -12.14 3.86
CA TYR A 21 20.99 -12.97 2.80
C TYR A 21 21.04 -12.35 1.41
N ILE A 22 21.08 -11.02 1.31
CA ILE A 22 21.17 -10.30 0.04
C ILE A 22 22.25 -9.21 0.11
N THR A 23 22.69 -8.74 -1.07
CA THR A 23 23.52 -7.54 -1.22
C THR A 23 22.72 -6.28 -0.82
N TYR A 24 23.38 -5.13 -0.75
CA TYR A 24 22.77 -3.90 -0.31
C TYR A 24 21.59 -3.48 -1.22
N MET A 25 20.42 -3.24 -0.61
CA MET A 25 19.17 -3.04 -1.33
C MET A 25 18.95 -1.62 -1.88
N ARG A 26 19.76 -0.63 -1.50
CA ARG A 26 19.68 0.74 -2.01
C ARG A 26 20.77 0.98 -3.05
N THR A 27 20.60 0.36 -4.20
CA THR A 27 21.54 0.45 -5.33
C THR A 27 20.78 0.78 -6.61
N ASP A 28 21.43 1.46 -7.51
CA ASP A 28 21.01 1.74 -8.89
C ASP A 28 21.83 0.91 -9.90
N SER A 29 22.82 0.17 -9.41
CA SER A 29 23.66 -0.69 -10.23
C SER A 29 22.97 -1.99 -10.63
N THR A 30 23.24 -2.42 -11.86
CA THR A 30 22.89 -3.74 -12.39
C THR A 30 24.11 -4.64 -12.57
N ASN A 31 25.27 -4.17 -12.15
CA ASN A 31 26.53 -4.92 -12.24
C ASN A 31 26.54 -6.11 -11.27
N LEU A 32 27.14 -7.20 -11.68
CA LEU A 32 27.30 -8.42 -10.88
C LEU A 32 28.80 -8.77 -10.79
N SER A 33 29.28 -9.10 -9.59
CA SER A 33 30.65 -9.56 -9.42
C SER A 33 30.92 -10.86 -10.20
N SER A 34 32.12 -11.03 -10.69
CA SER A 34 32.54 -12.22 -11.44
C SER A 34 32.39 -13.50 -10.62
N GLU A 35 32.67 -13.44 -9.32
CA GLU A 35 32.46 -14.54 -8.38
C GLU A 35 30.99 -14.95 -8.27
N ALA A 36 30.07 -13.97 -8.13
CA ALA A 36 28.64 -14.22 -8.04
C ALA A 36 28.09 -14.83 -9.36
N VAL A 37 28.59 -14.35 -10.49
CA VAL A 37 28.21 -14.90 -11.81
C VAL A 37 28.71 -16.34 -11.95
N ALA A 38 29.98 -16.63 -11.55
CA ALA A 38 30.52 -17.98 -11.60
C ALA A 38 29.71 -18.96 -10.72
N GLY A 39 29.47 -18.61 -9.44
CA GLY A 39 28.67 -19.46 -8.55
C GLY A 39 27.21 -19.66 -9.02
N CYS A 40 26.61 -18.64 -9.62
CA CYS A 40 25.27 -18.77 -10.21
C CYS A 40 25.28 -19.74 -11.41
N ARG A 41 26.30 -19.68 -12.25
CA ARG A 41 26.45 -20.55 -13.42
C ARG A 41 26.69 -22.01 -13.01
N GLU A 42 27.45 -22.26 -11.98
CA GLU A 42 27.66 -23.59 -11.38
C GLU A 42 26.34 -24.16 -10.86
N LEU A 43 25.54 -23.34 -10.14
CA LEU A 43 24.20 -23.72 -9.70
C LEU A 43 23.26 -24.08 -10.85
N ILE A 44 23.25 -23.26 -11.93
CA ILE A 44 22.42 -23.52 -13.11
C ILE A 44 22.82 -24.85 -13.75
N PHE A 45 24.09 -25.09 -13.92
CA PHE A 45 24.58 -26.36 -14.48
C PHE A 45 24.17 -27.56 -13.62
N ALA A 46 24.32 -27.47 -12.30
CA ALA A 46 24.02 -28.54 -11.38
C ALA A 46 22.53 -28.85 -11.25
N GLU A 47 21.66 -27.82 -11.20
CA GLU A 47 20.22 -28.02 -10.98
C GLU A 47 19.39 -28.15 -12.25
N TYR A 48 19.78 -27.50 -13.35
CA TYR A 48 18.99 -27.44 -14.59
C TYR A 48 19.69 -28.10 -15.80
N GLY A 49 21.01 -28.29 -15.72
CA GLY A 49 21.78 -28.93 -16.79
C GLY A 49 22.31 -27.96 -17.83
N LYS A 50 23.17 -28.49 -18.73
CA LYS A 50 23.93 -27.70 -19.72
C LYS A 50 23.05 -26.89 -20.68
N GLN A 51 21.87 -27.38 -21.02
CA GLN A 51 20.95 -26.69 -21.94
C GLN A 51 20.41 -25.35 -21.41
N TYR A 52 20.45 -25.15 -20.07
CA TYR A 52 20.06 -23.91 -19.42
C TYR A 52 21.25 -22.99 -19.08
N LEU A 53 22.43 -23.34 -19.53
CA LEU A 53 23.64 -22.54 -19.31
C LEU A 53 24.17 -22.02 -20.65
N PRO A 54 24.10 -20.70 -20.93
CA PRO A 54 24.73 -20.11 -22.10
C PRO A 54 26.25 -20.34 -22.09
N ASP A 55 26.89 -20.46 -23.25
CA ASP A 55 28.35 -20.68 -23.33
C ASP A 55 29.10 -19.55 -22.66
N GLU A 56 28.70 -18.31 -22.87
CA GLU A 56 29.31 -17.14 -22.23
C GLU A 56 28.42 -16.58 -21.10
N PRO A 57 29.03 -16.02 -20.03
CA PRO A 57 28.30 -15.33 -18.98
C PRO A 57 27.61 -14.06 -19.51
N ARG A 58 26.42 -13.79 -19.03
CA ARG A 58 25.73 -12.55 -19.34
C ARG A 58 26.21 -11.45 -18.40
N LEU A 59 26.84 -10.44 -18.97
CA LEU A 59 27.34 -9.27 -18.25
C LEU A 59 26.31 -8.13 -18.37
N TYR A 60 26.17 -7.37 -17.31
CA TYR A 60 25.29 -6.20 -17.24
C TYR A 60 26.14 -5.00 -16.82
N SER A 61 26.09 -3.94 -17.62
CA SER A 61 26.72 -2.67 -17.27
C SER A 61 25.80 -1.83 -16.39
N SER A 62 26.35 -1.10 -15.45
CA SER A 62 25.64 -0.03 -14.74
C SER A 62 25.30 1.12 -15.69
N LYS A 63 24.27 1.90 -15.37
CA LYS A 63 23.97 3.13 -16.09
C LYS A 63 25.12 4.13 -15.92
N GLU A 64 25.30 5.03 -16.91
CA GLU A 64 26.20 6.17 -16.73
C GLU A 64 25.78 6.96 -15.48
N GLY A 65 26.75 7.26 -14.60
CA GLY A 65 26.52 7.92 -13.31
C GLY A 65 26.14 7.01 -12.13
N ALA A 66 26.05 5.69 -12.31
CA ALA A 66 25.98 4.78 -11.17
C ALA A 66 27.34 4.69 -10.49
N GLN A 67 27.37 4.72 -9.15
CA GLN A 67 28.62 4.59 -8.40
C GLN A 67 29.28 3.24 -8.71
N GLU A 68 30.51 3.25 -9.16
CA GLU A 68 31.25 2.05 -9.63
C GLU A 68 31.34 0.93 -8.58
N ALA A 69 31.33 1.29 -7.29
CA ALA A 69 31.36 0.34 -6.18
C ALA A 69 30.04 -0.39 -5.89
N HIS A 70 28.95 0.01 -6.55
CA HIS A 70 27.64 -0.60 -6.29
C HIS A 70 27.44 -1.87 -7.10
N GLU A 71 26.94 -2.91 -6.44
CA GLU A 71 26.51 -4.17 -7.05
C GLU A 71 24.98 -4.25 -7.11
N ALA A 72 24.45 -5.06 -8.03
CA ALA A 72 23.02 -5.34 -8.11
C ALA A 72 22.48 -6.07 -6.87
N ILE A 73 21.18 -5.96 -6.61
CA ILE A 73 20.52 -6.71 -5.54
C ILE A 73 20.46 -8.18 -5.94
N ARG A 74 21.15 -9.03 -5.21
CA ARG A 74 21.22 -10.48 -5.42
C ARG A 74 21.30 -11.24 -4.10
N PRO A 75 21.07 -12.56 -4.08
CA PRO A 75 21.44 -13.40 -2.96
C PRO A 75 22.95 -13.31 -2.67
N SER A 76 23.33 -13.28 -1.41
CA SER A 76 24.73 -13.37 -1.01
C SER A 76 25.32 -14.74 -1.38
N ASP A 77 24.50 -15.79 -1.30
CA ASP A 77 24.81 -17.15 -1.72
C ASP A 77 23.64 -17.71 -2.54
N ALA A 78 23.88 -18.01 -3.82
CA ALA A 78 22.89 -18.58 -4.74
C ALA A 78 22.43 -19.99 -4.34
N GLY A 79 23.23 -20.74 -3.59
CA GLY A 79 22.90 -22.08 -3.09
C GLY A 79 21.84 -22.08 -1.98
N VAL A 80 21.59 -20.93 -1.34
CA VAL A 80 20.58 -20.81 -0.27
C VAL A 80 19.20 -20.58 -0.87
N LYS A 81 18.25 -21.47 -0.59
CA LYS A 81 16.84 -21.33 -1.02
C LYS A 81 16.01 -20.57 0.02
N SER A 82 14.91 -19.97 -0.39
CA SER A 82 14.00 -19.21 0.50
C SER A 82 13.50 -20.01 1.70
N THR A 83 13.34 -21.33 1.55
CA THR A 83 12.92 -22.25 2.63
C THR A 83 13.99 -22.50 3.68
N GLN A 84 15.24 -22.14 3.44
CA GLN A 84 16.38 -22.34 4.32
C GLN A 84 16.69 -21.09 5.17
N LEU A 85 16.01 -19.97 4.91
CA LEU A 85 16.19 -18.73 5.67
C LEU A 85 15.81 -18.96 7.14
N LYS A 86 16.62 -18.43 8.06
CA LYS A 86 16.39 -18.55 9.50
C LYS A 86 15.88 -17.22 10.04
N ASN A 87 14.92 -17.27 10.96
CA ASN A 87 14.37 -16.10 11.65
C ASN A 87 13.80 -15.01 10.72
N MET A 88 13.37 -15.40 9.51
CA MET A 88 12.71 -14.51 8.57
C MET A 88 11.19 -14.73 8.57
N GLU A 89 10.46 -13.64 8.43
CA GLU A 89 9.03 -13.69 8.22
C GLU A 89 8.70 -14.10 6.77
N ARG A 90 7.54 -14.71 6.58
CA ARG A 90 7.10 -15.21 5.27
C ARG A 90 7.14 -14.16 4.15
N ASP A 91 6.90 -12.89 4.46
CA ASP A 91 6.94 -11.83 3.46
C ASP A 91 8.39 -11.54 3.00
N ALA A 92 9.37 -11.63 3.90
CA ALA A 92 10.79 -11.54 3.56
C ALA A 92 11.26 -12.77 2.76
N GLU A 93 10.84 -13.99 3.15
CA GLU A 93 11.12 -15.21 2.37
C GLU A 93 10.61 -15.10 0.92
N ARG A 94 9.39 -14.59 0.73
CA ARG A 94 8.82 -14.37 -0.62
C ARG A 94 9.57 -13.31 -1.42
N LEU A 95 10.05 -12.26 -0.76
CA LEU A 95 10.88 -11.25 -1.43
C LEU A 95 12.23 -11.85 -1.83
N TYR A 96 12.88 -12.58 -0.92
CA TYR A 96 14.11 -13.30 -1.21
C TYR A 96 13.96 -14.25 -2.41
N GLU A 97 12.90 -15.05 -2.42
CA GLU A 97 12.57 -15.95 -3.54
C GLU A 97 12.49 -15.21 -4.88
N LEU A 98 11.87 -14.02 -4.87
CA LEU A 98 11.78 -13.18 -6.07
C LEU A 98 13.16 -12.67 -6.52
N ILE A 99 13.99 -12.22 -5.58
CA ILE A 99 15.37 -11.77 -5.84
C ILE A 99 16.22 -12.94 -6.36
N TRP A 100 16.13 -14.09 -5.71
CA TRP A 100 16.85 -15.30 -6.09
C TRP A 100 16.48 -15.73 -7.52
N ARG A 101 15.19 -15.80 -7.83
CA ARG A 101 14.70 -16.15 -9.17
C ARG A 101 15.17 -15.16 -10.24
N GLN A 102 15.15 -13.87 -9.95
CA GLN A 102 15.62 -12.86 -10.86
C GLN A 102 17.12 -13.01 -11.14
N PHE A 103 17.90 -13.26 -10.11
CA PHE A 103 19.34 -13.45 -10.21
C PHE A 103 19.70 -14.70 -11.01
N VAL A 104 19.09 -15.84 -10.72
CA VAL A 104 19.36 -17.07 -11.48
C VAL A 104 18.87 -16.95 -12.93
N ALA A 105 17.67 -16.44 -13.13
CA ALA A 105 17.09 -16.26 -14.46
C ALA A 105 17.92 -15.33 -15.37
N CYS A 106 18.62 -14.33 -14.79
CA CYS A 106 19.40 -13.39 -15.59
C CYS A 106 20.64 -14.06 -16.24
N GLN A 107 21.11 -15.19 -15.74
CA GLN A 107 22.21 -15.97 -16.29
C GLN A 107 21.77 -17.13 -17.19
N MET A 108 20.45 -17.34 -17.36
CA MET A 108 19.89 -18.41 -18.19
C MET A 108 19.59 -17.97 -19.62
N PRO A 109 19.49 -18.90 -20.61
CA PRO A 109 19.11 -18.58 -21.98
C PRO A 109 17.64 -18.13 -22.08
N ASN A 110 17.32 -17.48 -23.18
CA ASN A 110 15.95 -17.03 -23.46
C ASN A 110 15.01 -18.20 -23.70
N ALA A 111 13.73 -18.00 -23.38
CA ALA A 111 12.67 -18.91 -23.81
C ALA A 111 12.43 -18.78 -25.32
N ASN A 112 12.24 -19.91 -26.00
CA ASN A 112 12.00 -19.95 -27.44
C ASN A 112 10.56 -20.35 -27.73
N TYR A 113 9.89 -19.56 -28.58
CA TYR A 113 8.52 -19.80 -28.99
C TYR A 113 8.45 -19.96 -30.49
N LEU A 114 7.64 -20.89 -30.94
CA LEU A 114 7.17 -20.95 -32.35
C LEU A 114 5.91 -20.08 -32.44
N SER A 115 6.00 -18.97 -33.14
CA SER A 115 4.86 -18.07 -33.40
C SER A 115 4.31 -18.32 -34.81
N THR A 116 3.01 -18.61 -34.88
CA THR A 116 2.26 -18.76 -36.13
C THR A 116 1.34 -17.57 -36.30
N SER A 117 1.38 -16.91 -37.44
CA SER A 117 0.42 -15.86 -37.83
C SER A 117 -0.33 -16.34 -39.09
N VAL A 118 -1.65 -16.36 -38.96
CA VAL A 118 -2.52 -16.71 -40.09
C VAL A 118 -3.27 -15.44 -40.51
N LEU A 119 -3.20 -15.13 -41.82
CA LEU A 119 -3.95 -14.05 -42.46
C LEU A 119 -5.09 -14.68 -43.24
N VAL A 120 -6.29 -14.22 -43.03
CA VAL A 120 -7.49 -14.73 -43.68
C VAL A 120 -8.14 -13.59 -44.46
N GLY A 121 -8.22 -13.73 -45.78
CA GLY A 121 -8.96 -12.81 -46.66
C GLY A 121 -10.46 -13.09 -46.63
N ALA A 122 -11.26 -12.07 -46.43
CA ALA A 122 -12.73 -12.14 -46.43
C ALA A 122 -13.28 -10.95 -47.25
N GLY A 123 -13.41 -11.12 -48.57
CA GLY A 123 -13.76 -10.03 -49.46
C GLY A 123 -12.69 -8.94 -49.47
N ASN A 124 -13.03 -7.74 -49.04
CA ASN A 124 -12.12 -6.60 -48.90
C ASN A 124 -11.49 -6.47 -47.49
N LEU A 125 -11.73 -7.44 -46.58
CA LEU A 125 -11.20 -7.45 -45.23
C LEU A 125 -10.08 -8.47 -45.07
N GLU A 126 -9.09 -8.15 -44.27
CA GLU A 126 -8.05 -9.05 -43.82
C GLU A 126 -8.21 -9.29 -42.29
N LEU A 127 -8.40 -10.55 -41.93
CA LEU A 127 -8.46 -10.96 -40.52
C LEU A 127 -7.11 -11.60 -40.15
N ARG A 128 -6.63 -11.31 -38.94
CA ARG A 128 -5.36 -11.85 -38.46
C ARG A 128 -5.55 -12.57 -37.14
N VAL A 129 -5.06 -13.79 -37.05
CA VAL A 129 -4.96 -14.55 -35.82
C VAL A 129 -3.51 -14.93 -35.57
N ARG A 130 -3.09 -14.92 -34.29
CA ARG A 130 -1.75 -15.33 -33.88
C ARG A 130 -1.85 -16.40 -32.82
N GLY A 131 -1.04 -17.44 -32.97
CA GLY A 131 -0.82 -18.47 -31.96
C GLY A 131 0.65 -18.60 -31.65
N ARG A 132 0.99 -19.15 -30.48
CA ARG A 132 2.37 -19.47 -30.12
C ARG A 132 2.44 -20.76 -29.30
N ILE A 133 3.51 -21.51 -29.51
CA ILE A 133 3.83 -22.74 -28.79
C ILE A 133 5.20 -22.59 -28.18
N LEU A 134 5.34 -22.90 -26.90
CA LEU A 134 6.62 -22.92 -26.22
C LEU A 134 7.44 -24.13 -26.74
N LYS A 135 8.64 -23.87 -27.27
CA LYS A 135 9.59 -24.89 -27.69
C LYS A 135 10.69 -25.18 -26.69
N PHE A 136 11.12 -24.12 -25.99
CA PHE A 136 12.11 -24.20 -24.93
C PHE A 136 11.81 -23.12 -23.90
N ASP A 137 11.72 -23.51 -22.63
CA ASP A 137 11.28 -22.61 -21.57
C ASP A 137 12.39 -21.66 -21.08
N GLY A 138 13.68 -22.02 -21.24
CA GLY A 138 14.80 -21.17 -20.87
C GLY A 138 14.67 -20.63 -19.44
N PHE A 139 14.91 -19.34 -19.25
CA PHE A 139 14.82 -18.70 -17.92
C PHE A 139 13.43 -18.77 -17.28
N THR A 140 12.37 -19.04 -18.05
CA THR A 140 11.00 -19.08 -17.50
C THR A 140 10.75 -20.30 -16.62
N ILE A 141 11.60 -21.31 -16.65
CA ILE A 141 11.56 -22.44 -15.72
C ILE A 141 11.75 -21.97 -14.27
N VAL A 142 12.63 -20.98 -14.05
CA VAL A 142 12.90 -20.39 -12.72
C VAL A 142 11.97 -19.23 -12.44
N GLN A 143 11.73 -18.38 -13.43
CA GLN A 143 10.94 -17.17 -13.31
C GLN A 143 9.78 -17.15 -14.28
N PRO A 144 8.67 -17.84 -13.97
CA PRO A 144 7.49 -17.84 -14.84
C PRO A 144 6.97 -16.41 -15.10
N PRO A 145 6.37 -16.15 -16.26
CA PRO A 145 5.76 -14.87 -16.59
C PRO A 145 4.80 -14.39 -15.51
N ALA A 146 4.79 -13.08 -15.23
CA ALA A 146 3.81 -12.48 -14.32
C ALA A 146 2.48 -12.31 -15.04
N GLY A 147 1.39 -12.82 -14.48
CA GLY A 147 0.05 -12.71 -15.03
C GLY A 147 -0.66 -14.06 -15.17
N ARG A 148 -1.85 -14.05 -15.77
CA ARG A 148 -2.49 -15.29 -16.21
C ARG A 148 -1.51 -15.99 -17.17
N LYS A 149 -1.34 -17.29 -17.01
CA LYS A 149 -0.73 -18.09 -18.06
C LYS A 149 -1.51 -17.73 -19.33
N GLU A 150 -0.86 -17.06 -20.29
CA GLU A 150 -1.42 -17.04 -21.63
C GLU A 150 -1.53 -18.51 -21.99
N GLU A 151 -2.77 -18.98 -22.08
CA GLU A 151 -3.00 -20.34 -22.53
C GLU A 151 -2.31 -20.45 -23.89
N GLU A 152 -1.43 -21.42 -24.01
CA GLU A 152 -0.87 -21.76 -25.31
C GLU A 152 -2.06 -22.01 -26.21
N GLN A 153 -2.28 -21.13 -27.20
CA GLN A 153 -3.27 -21.35 -28.23
C GLN A 153 -2.54 -21.84 -29.47
N PRO A 154 -2.33 -23.15 -29.58
CA PRO A 154 -1.79 -23.71 -30.79
C PRO A 154 -2.83 -23.49 -31.90
N LEU A 155 -2.42 -22.84 -32.96
CA LEU A 155 -3.25 -22.78 -34.15
C LEU A 155 -3.10 -24.11 -34.91
N PRO A 156 -4.20 -24.65 -35.49
CA PRO A 156 -4.12 -25.76 -36.40
C PRO A 156 -3.18 -25.46 -37.58
N ALA A 157 -2.67 -26.48 -38.20
CA ALA A 157 -1.94 -26.33 -39.44
C ALA A 157 -2.91 -25.92 -40.57
N TYR A 158 -2.64 -24.80 -41.20
CA TYR A 158 -3.38 -24.30 -42.36
C TYR A 158 -2.46 -24.22 -43.58
N GLU A 159 -3.04 -24.43 -44.74
CA GLU A 159 -2.36 -24.26 -46.03
C GLU A 159 -2.75 -22.93 -46.66
N VAL A 160 -1.83 -22.35 -47.44
CA VAL A 160 -2.11 -21.11 -48.18
C VAL A 160 -3.17 -21.38 -49.23
N GLY A 161 -4.23 -20.56 -49.24
CA GLY A 161 -5.38 -20.74 -50.14
C GLY A 161 -6.46 -21.68 -49.59
N GLN A 162 -6.30 -22.23 -48.38
CA GLN A 162 -7.33 -23.05 -47.76
C GLN A 162 -8.58 -22.22 -47.49
N VAL A 163 -9.75 -22.71 -47.89
CA VAL A 163 -11.04 -22.08 -47.62
C VAL A 163 -11.48 -22.35 -46.19
N LEU A 164 -11.83 -21.29 -45.46
CA LEU A 164 -12.32 -21.37 -44.11
C LEU A 164 -13.81 -21.01 -44.05
N ASN A 165 -14.60 -21.78 -43.32
CA ASN A 165 -16.03 -21.50 -43.08
C ASN A 165 -16.21 -20.68 -41.82
N VAL A 166 -16.92 -19.56 -41.94
CA VAL A 166 -17.32 -18.75 -40.79
C VAL A 166 -18.39 -19.51 -39.99
N LYS A 167 -18.12 -19.79 -38.73
CA LYS A 167 -19.10 -20.42 -37.84
C LYS A 167 -19.97 -19.39 -37.13
N GLU A 168 -19.36 -18.34 -36.60
CA GLU A 168 -20.04 -17.32 -35.83
C GLU A 168 -19.24 -16.02 -35.83
N LEU A 169 -19.94 -14.88 -35.76
CA LEU A 169 -19.36 -13.54 -35.67
C LEU A 169 -19.76 -12.93 -34.31
N PHE A 170 -18.77 -12.50 -33.52
CA PHE A 170 -18.94 -11.84 -32.25
C PHE A 170 -18.57 -10.36 -32.38
N PRO A 171 -19.52 -9.48 -32.73
CA PRO A 171 -19.21 -8.06 -32.79
C PRO A 171 -19.01 -7.51 -31.35
N SER A 172 -17.93 -6.75 -31.17
CA SER A 172 -17.66 -6.07 -29.91
C SER A 172 -17.21 -4.64 -30.15
N GLN A 173 -17.74 -3.71 -29.38
CA GLN A 173 -17.34 -2.32 -29.42
C GLN A 173 -16.21 -2.07 -28.43
N HIS A 174 -15.12 -1.45 -28.90
CA HIS A 174 -13.98 -1.07 -28.08
C HIS A 174 -13.70 0.41 -28.23
N PHE A 175 -13.32 1.05 -27.11
CA PHE A 175 -12.90 2.43 -27.10
C PHE A 175 -11.42 2.53 -26.74
N THR A 176 -10.75 3.58 -27.23
CA THR A 176 -9.40 3.91 -26.81
C THR A 176 -9.41 4.25 -25.30
N LYS A 177 -8.40 3.75 -24.60
CA LYS A 177 -8.25 3.98 -23.15
C LYS A 177 -7.19 5.04 -22.89
N PRO A 178 -7.39 5.91 -21.89
CA PRO A 178 -6.33 6.83 -21.45
C PRO A 178 -5.16 6.04 -20.85
N PRO A 179 -3.98 6.68 -20.69
CA PRO A 179 -2.88 6.08 -19.94
C PRO A 179 -3.33 5.67 -18.54
N ALA A 180 -2.89 4.49 -18.11
CA ALA A 180 -3.21 4.00 -16.75
C ALA A 180 -2.63 4.91 -15.67
N ARG A 181 -3.38 5.12 -14.56
CA ARG A 181 -2.87 5.86 -13.40
C ARG A 181 -1.64 5.18 -12.81
N TYR A 182 -0.73 5.96 -12.28
CA TYR A 182 0.44 5.43 -11.59
C TYR A 182 0.04 4.61 -10.35
N GLY A 183 0.69 3.47 -10.18
CA GLY A 183 0.80 2.82 -8.88
C GLY A 183 2.17 3.11 -8.27
N GLU A 184 2.43 2.68 -7.04
CA GLU A 184 3.71 2.95 -6.37
C GLU A 184 4.92 2.53 -7.22
N ALA A 185 4.92 1.31 -7.75
CA ALA A 185 6.05 0.80 -8.55
C ALA A 185 6.23 1.53 -9.90
N SER A 186 5.14 1.91 -10.57
CA SER A 186 5.24 2.63 -11.85
C SER A 186 5.64 4.08 -11.65
N LEU A 187 5.25 4.71 -10.53
CA LEU A 187 5.69 6.06 -10.18
C LEU A 187 7.19 6.08 -9.85
N VAL A 188 7.69 5.11 -9.07
CA VAL A 188 9.13 4.98 -8.80
C VAL A 188 9.91 4.82 -10.12
N ARG A 189 9.45 3.98 -11.04
CA ARG A 189 10.09 3.82 -12.36
C ARG A 189 10.09 5.12 -13.18
N GLU A 190 9.03 5.91 -13.11
CA GLU A 190 8.96 7.20 -13.81
C GLU A 190 9.90 8.22 -13.19
N LEU A 191 10.01 8.28 -11.86
CA LEU A 191 10.98 9.12 -11.15
C LEU A 191 12.41 8.73 -11.55
N GLU A 192 12.73 7.45 -11.53
CA GLU A 192 14.04 6.93 -11.95
C GLU A 192 14.35 7.29 -13.41
N LYS A 193 13.39 7.10 -14.32
CA LYS A 193 13.55 7.45 -15.74
C LYS A 193 13.86 8.93 -15.96
N ARG A 194 13.34 9.80 -15.09
CA ARG A 194 13.54 11.26 -15.15
C ARG A 194 14.75 11.75 -14.34
N GLY A 195 15.48 10.87 -13.68
CA GLY A 195 16.60 11.24 -12.79
C GLY A 195 16.16 11.91 -11.50
N ILE A 196 14.88 11.83 -11.12
CA ILE A 196 14.32 12.48 -9.92
C ILE A 196 14.44 11.53 -8.74
N GLY A 197 15.22 11.92 -7.73
CA GLY A 197 15.50 11.11 -6.55
C GLY A 197 16.53 9.99 -6.79
N ARG A 198 16.80 9.24 -5.74
CA ARG A 198 17.76 8.13 -5.72
C ARG A 198 17.14 6.92 -4.99
N PRO A 199 17.71 5.72 -5.06
CA PRO A 199 17.20 4.54 -4.35
C PRO A 199 16.91 4.78 -2.86
N SER A 200 17.65 5.68 -2.22
CA SER A 200 17.46 6.07 -0.82
C SER A 200 16.21 6.92 -0.58
N THR A 201 15.74 7.69 -1.57
CA THR A 201 14.67 8.69 -1.41
C THR A 201 13.33 8.28 -1.98
N TYR A 202 13.24 7.30 -2.89
CA TYR A 202 11.97 6.92 -3.52
C TYR A 202 10.87 6.54 -2.52
N ALA A 203 11.22 5.77 -1.49
CA ALA A 203 10.24 5.35 -0.49
C ALA A 203 9.71 6.52 0.35
N SER A 204 10.57 7.49 0.68
CA SER A 204 10.18 8.69 1.42
C SER A 204 9.33 9.62 0.57
N ILE A 205 9.64 9.82 -0.71
CA ILE A 205 8.83 10.59 -1.65
C ILE A 205 7.40 10.03 -1.70
N ILE A 206 7.27 8.73 -1.97
CA ILE A 206 5.96 8.05 -2.04
C ILE A 206 5.19 8.16 -0.72
N THR A 207 5.88 8.04 0.41
CA THR A 207 5.24 8.17 1.74
C THR A 207 4.80 9.61 2.00
N THR A 208 5.63 10.60 1.66
CA THR A 208 5.36 12.02 1.90
C THR A 208 4.11 12.50 1.17
N ILE A 209 3.96 12.19 -0.13
CA ILE A 209 2.78 12.62 -0.90
C ILE A 209 1.47 12.00 -0.38
N GLN A 210 1.54 10.78 0.18
CA GLN A 210 0.39 10.14 0.82
C GLN A 210 0.11 10.71 2.22
N ASP A 211 1.14 10.90 3.04
CA ASP A 211 1.01 11.40 4.42
C ASP A 211 0.50 12.85 4.47
N ARG A 212 0.86 13.65 3.47
CA ARG A 212 0.35 15.02 3.30
C ARG A 212 -1.04 15.08 2.67
N GLY A 213 -1.59 13.94 2.22
CA GLY A 213 -2.90 13.87 1.58
C GLY A 213 -2.94 14.46 0.17
N TYR A 214 -1.79 14.63 -0.50
CA TYR A 214 -1.75 15.12 -1.88
C TYR A 214 -2.29 14.09 -2.86
N VAL A 215 -2.12 12.81 -2.53
CA VAL A 215 -2.67 11.67 -3.26
C VAL A 215 -3.26 10.66 -2.30
N ARG A 216 -4.28 9.92 -2.76
CA ARG A 216 -4.74 8.70 -2.09
C ARG A 216 -4.39 7.49 -2.93
N LEU A 217 -4.11 6.39 -2.26
CA LEU A 217 -3.88 5.10 -2.91
C LEU A 217 -5.15 4.23 -2.79
N GLU A 218 -5.79 3.98 -3.92
CA GLU A 218 -6.97 3.12 -4.01
C GLU A 218 -6.76 2.06 -5.09
N ASN A 219 -7.08 0.80 -4.81
CA ASN A 219 -6.84 -0.33 -5.72
C ASN A 219 -5.43 -0.37 -6.32
N LYS A 220 -4.41 0.01 -5.53
CA LYS A 220 -2.99 0.10 -5.94
C LYS A 220 -2.71 1.17 -7.01
N ARG A 221 -3.59 2.15 -7.19
CA ARG A 221 -3.44 3.30 -8.09
C ARG A 221 -3.49 4.59 -7.29
N PHE A 222 -2.69 5.57 -7.69
CA PHE A 222 -2.72 6.90 -7.12
C PHE A 222 -3.80 7.76 -7.77
N TYR A 223 -4.52 8.47 -6.93
CA TYR A 223 -5.49 9.50 -7.29
C TYR A 223 -5.04 10.80 -6.68
N ALA A 224 -4.90 11.84 -7.50
CA ALA A 224 -4.64 13.18 -7.00
C ALA A 224 -5.83 13.63 -6.15
N GLU A 225 -5.55 14.22 -5.00
CA GLU A 225 -6.55 14.87 -4.15
C GLU A 225 -6.54 16.37 -4.41
N LYS A 226 -7.66 17.04 -4.17
CA LYS A 226 -7.80 18.46 -4.46
C LYS A 226 -6.72 19.33 -3.82
N ILE A 227 -6.29 18.98 -2.60
CA ILE A 227 -5.19 19.68 -1.92
C ILE A 227 -3.87 19.53 -2.68
N GLY A 228 -3.62 18.35 -3.28
CA GLY A 228 -2.43 18.13 -4.10
C GLY A 228 -2.43 19.00 -5.36
N GLU A 229 -3.58 19.11 -6.03
CA GLU A 229 -3.73 19.98 -7.21
C GLU A 229 -3.48 21.43 -6.85
N VAL A 230 -4.15 21.95 -5.81
CA VAL A 230 -4.02 23.33 -5.35
C VAL A 230 -2.58 23.67 -4.96
N VAL A 231 -1.90 22.80 -4.20
CA VAL A 231 -0.51 23.01 -3.80
C VAL A 231 0.41 23.02 -5.02
N THR A 232 0.19 22.11 -5.97
CA THR A 232 1.00 22.06 -7.21
C THR A 232 0.82 23.32 -8.05
N GLU A 233 -0.43 23.80 -8.20
CA GLU A 233 -0.71 25.05 -8.91
C GLU A 233 0.00 26.26 -8.29
N ARG A 234 -0.14 26.43 -6.98
CA ARG A 234 0.48 27.56 -6.26
C ARG A 234 2.00 27.53 -6.35
N LEU A 235 2.60 26.34 -6.24
CA LEU A 235 4.04 26.16 -6.39
C LEU A 235 4.50 26.41 -7.83
N ASN A 236 3.74 25.98 -8.83
CA ASN A 236 4.07 26.26 -10.23
C ASN A 236 4.04 27.75 -10.58
N GLU A 237 3.13 28.53 -9.97
CA GLU A 237 3.02 29.96 -10.20
C GLU A 237 4.19 30.74 -9.59
N THR A 238 4.67 30.31 -8.42
CA THR A 238 5.65 31.06 -7.64
C THR A 238 7.06 30.48 -7.78
N PHE A 239 7.19 29.16 -7.96
CA PHE A 239 8.44 28.42 -7.98
C PHE A 239 8.53 27.52 -9.22
N ASP A 240 8.22 28.05 -10.39
CA ASP A 240 8.15 27.31 -11.66
C ASP A 240 9.42 26.51 -11.97
N ASP A 241 10.61 27.07 -11.72
CA ASP A 241 11.89 26.37 -11.92
C ASP A 241 12.00 25.14 -11.02
N LEU A 242 11.65 25.27 -9.71
CA LEU A 242 11.71 24.18 -8.73
C LEU A 242 10.72 23.05 -9.06
N MET A 243 9.61 23.41 -9.71
CA MET A 243 8.58 22.47 -10.14
C MET A 243 8.91 21.80 -11.48
N ASN A 244 9.94 22.28 -12.18
CA ASN A 244 10.41 21.67 -13.41
C ASN A 244 11.09 20.32 -13.12
N TYR A 245 10.70 19.29 -13.83
CA TYR A 245 11.31 17.95 -13.68
C TYR A 245 12.82 17.94 -13.88
N ASN A 246 13.33 18.75 -14.82
CA ASN A 246 14.75 18.84 -15.11
C ASN A 246 15.54 19.48 -13.98
N PHE A 247 14.96 20.40 -13.22
CA PHE A 247 15.63 21.06 -12.10
C PHE A 247 16.08 20.05 -11.04
N THR A 248 15.17 19.19 -10.60
CA THR A 248 15.49 18.16 -9.58
C THR A 248 16.56 17.20 -10.11
N ALA A 249 16.48 16.79 -11.38
CA ALA A 249 17.49 15.93 -11.99
C ALA A 249 18.85 16.61 -12.05
N GLN A 250 18.93 17.89 -12.45
CA GLN A 250 20.18 18.67 -12.49
C GLN A 250 20.79 18.87 -11.10
N LEU A 251 19.95 19.06 -10.08
CA LEU A 251 20.44 19.18 -8.70
C LEU A 251 21.05 17.85 -8.21
N GLU A 252 20.41 16.71 -8.51
CA GLU A 252 20.92 15.38 -8.20
C GLU A 252 22.24 15.09 -8.95
N GLU A 253 22.34 15.46 -10.23
CA GLU A 253 23.60 15.38 -10.99
C GLU A 253 24.69 16.27 -10.42
N GLY A 254 24.32 17.46 -9.95
CA GLY A 254 25.23 18.37 -9.25
C GLY A 254 25.79 17.76 -7.97
N LEU A 255 24.93 17.08 -7.20
CA LEU A 255 25.35 16.36 -5.99
C LEU A 255 26.27 15.18 -6.31
N ASP A 256 26.02 14.45 -7.40
CA ASP A 256 26.91 13.39 -7.87
C ASP A 256 28.29 13.95 -8.23
N LYS A 257 28.36 15.09 -8.95
CA LYS A 257 29.63 15.78 -9.27
C LYS A 257 30.37 16.25 -8.02
N VAL A 258 29.65 16.67 -6.96
CA VAL A 258 30.27 16.99 -5.67
C VAL A 258 30.87 15.73 -5.04
N SER A 259 30.16 14.61 -5.08
CA SER A 259 30.62 13.31 -4.58
C SER A 259 31.90 12.85 -5.30
N ASP A 260 31.99 13.09 -6.60
CA ASP A 260 33.15 12.73 -7.44
C ASP A 260 34.32 13.74 -7.33
N GLY A 261 34.13 14.81 -6.55
CA GLY A 261 35.15 15.86 -6.39
C GLY A 261 35.24 16.84 -7.58
N ASN A 262 34.31 16.77 -8.52
CA ASN A 262 34.30 17.60 -9.74
C ASN A 262 33.55 18.92 -9.58
N LEU A 263 32.87 19.13 -8.46
CA LEU A 263 32.12 20.35 -8.14
C LEU A 263 32.26 20.68 -6.66
N GLU A 264 32.44 21.97 -6.35
CA GLU A 264 32.51 22.44 -4.96
C GLU A 264 31.10 22.63 -4.42
N TRP A 265 30.80 21.97 -3.29
CA TRP A 265 29.43 21.91 -2.73
C TRP A 265 28.85 23.28 -2.34
N LYS A 266 29.72 24.23 -1.87
CA LYS A 266 29.27 25.58 -1.53
C LYS A 266 28.78 26.34 -2.75
N SER A 267 29.50 26.20 -3.88
CA SER A 267 29.09 26.83 -5.13
C SER A 267 27.73 26.30 -5.63
N LEU A 268 27.50 25.00 -5.49
CA LEU A 268 26.20 24.41 -5.83
C LEU A 268 25.08 24.97 -4.97
N LEU A 269 25.29 25.03 -3.64
CA LEU A 269 24.28 25.53 -2.70
C LEU A 269 24.06 27.04 -2.82
N ASP A 270 25.12 27.82 -2.99
CA ASP A 270 25.01 29.28 -3.15
C ASP A 270 24.19 29.67 -4.39
N ASN A 271 24.43 28.99 -5.51
CA ASN A 271 23.68 29.23 -6.74
C ASN A 271 22.20 28.88 -6.55
N PHE A 272 21.88 27.76 -5.92
CA PHE A 272 20.51 27.39 -5.60
C PHE A 272 19.86 28.39 -4.64
N TYR A 273 20.53 28.73 -3.54
CA TYR A 273 19.97 29.53 -2.46
C TYR A 273 19.64 30.98 -2.90
N LYS A 274 20.52 31.60 -3.69
CA LYS A 274 20.32 32.98 -4.17
C LYS A 274 19.02 33.16 -4.95
N ASP A 275 18.70 32.24 -5.82
CA ASP A 275 17.47 32.30 -6.63
C ASP A 275 16.24 31.86 -5.83
N PHE A 276 16.41 30.86 -4.97
CA PHE A 276 15.36 30.41 -4.07
C PHE A 276 14.93 31.49 -3.08
N ASP A 277 15.87 32.18 -2.44
CA ASP A 277 15.62 33.23 -1.44
C ASP A 277 14.81 34.38 -2.04
N LYS A 278 15.18 34.87 -3.22
CA LYS A 278 14.43 35.90 -3.96
C LYS A 278 12.98 35.46 -4.23
N LYS A 279 12.77 34.21 -4.63
CA LYS A 279 11.42 33.68 -4.89
C LYS A 279 10.61 33.55 -3.60
N VAL A 280 11.24 33.18 -2.48
CA VAL A 280 10.59 33.11 -1.16
C VAL A 280 10.18 34.51 -0.70
N GLU A 281 11.05 35.54 -0.85
CA GLU A 281 10.71 36.92 -0.54
C GLU A 281 9.55 37.41 -1.41
N ALA A 282 9.59 37.16 -2.71
CA ALA A 282 8.51 37.51 -3.64
C ALA A 282 7.19 36.81 -3.28
N ALA A 283 7.22 35.52 -2.89
CA ALA A 283 6.06 34.76 -2.48
C ALA A 283 5.38 35.32 -1.22
N GLY A 284 6.14 35.92 -0.30
CA GLY A 284 5.66 36.56 0.92
C GLY A 284 5.18 38.01 0.75
N GLY A 285 5.36 38.61 -0.41
CA GLY A 285 4.95 40.01 -0.73
C GLY A 285 3.43 40.17 -0.88
N GLU A 286 2.98 41.43 -1.03
CA GLU A 286 1.55 41.77 -1.21
C GLU A 286 0.96 41.13 -2.48
N ASP A 287 1.73 41.07 -3.58
CA ASP A 287 1.38 40.37 -4.84
C ASP A 287 1.95 38.96 -4.92
N GLY A 288 2.22 38.32 -3.77
CA GLY A 288 2.86 37.02 -3.65
C GLY A 288 1.96 35.85 -3.97
N MET A 289 2.21 34.71 -3.31
CA MET A 289 1.45 33.49 -3.55
C MET A 289 -0.05 33.67 -3.26
N ARG A 290 -0.90 33.37 -4.23
CA ARG A 290 -2.36 33.50 -4.11
C ARG A 290 -2.89 32.72 -2.92
N SER A 291 -3.75 33.34 -2.11
CA SER A 291 -4.44 32.69 -1.00
C SER A 291 -5.49 31.71 -1.48
N ASN A 292 -5.75 30.66 -0.70
CA ASN A 292 -6.83 29.71 -0.95
C ASN A 292 -8.10 30.17 -0.23
N GLU A 293 -8.77 31.19 -0.77
CA GLU A 293 -9.99 31.71 -0.17
C GLU A 293 -11.14 30.69 -0.26
N PRO A 294 -11.87 30.49 0.84
CA PRO A 294 -13.01 29.59 0.83
C PRO A 294 -14.16 30.11 -0.03
N SER A 295 -14.71 29.28 -0.89
CA SER A 295 -15.90 29.64 -1.69
C SER A 295 -17.16 29.65 -0.83
N LYS A 296 -17.86 30.79 -0.78
CA LYS A 296 -19.14 30.94 -0.05
C LYS A 296 -20.26 30.15 -0.75
N THR A 297 -21.16 29.56 0.04
CA THR A 297 -22.35 28.85 -0.46
C THR A 297 -23.62 29.39 0.18
N ASP A 298 -24.78 29.05 -0.40
CA ASP A 298 -26.09 29.42 0.12
C ASP A 298 -26.56 28.51 1.27
N ILE A 299 -25.75 27.50 1.62
CA ILE A 299 -26.09 26.54 2.66
C ILE A 299 -25.83 27.17 4.03
N LYS A 300 -26.87 27.19 4.87
CA LYS A 300 -26.76 27.75 6.22
C LYS A 300 -26.22 26.73 7.23
N CYS A 301 -25.40 27.20 8.14
CA CYS A 301 -24.90 26.43 9.26
C CYS A 301 -26.03 26.08 10.24
N LYS A 302 -26.23 24.80 10.52
CA LYS A 302 -27.26 24.32 11.46
C LYS A 302 -27.07 24.82 12.90
N LYS A 303 -25.85 25.28 13.28
CA LYS A 303 -25.53 25.73 14.65
C LYS A 303 -25.68 27.25 14.85
N CYS A 304 -25.29 28.05 13.86
CA CYS A 304 -25.27 29.52 14.02
C CYS A 304 -25.90 30.30 12.87
N ASN A 305 -26.53 29.61 11.94
CA ASN A 305 -27.23 30.15 10.77
C ASN A 305 -26.39 31.03 9.81
N ARG A 306 -25.05 31.07 9.96
CA ARG A 306 -24.13 31.72 9.02
C ARG A 306 -23.92 30.83 7.79
N ASP A 307 -23.40 31.40 6.72
CA ASP A 307 -23.12 30.65 5.48
C ASP A 307 -22.02 29.61 5.70
N MET A 308 -22.21 28.47 5.08
CA MET A 308 -21.17 27.46 4.94
C MET A 308 -20.26 27.83 3.75
N GLN A 309 -18.99 27.45 3.83
CA GLN A 309 -17.98 27.71 2.83
C GLN A 309 -17.32 26.40 2.41
N ILE A 310 -17.07 26.25 1.11
CA ILE A 310 -16.30 25.14 0.57
C ILE A 310 -14.81 25.39 0.90
N ARG A 311 -14.17 24.42 1.53
CA ARG A 311 -12.76 24.46 1.93
C ARG A 311 -12.07 23.17 1.55
N THR A 312 -10.77 23.23 1.34
CA THR A 312 -9.92 22.08 1.06
C THR A 312 -8.90 21.87 2.18
N ALA A 313 -8.74 20.64 2.63
CA ALA A 313 -7.76 20.23 3.64
C ALA A 313 -7.12 18.88 3.23
N SER A 314 -6.13 18.43 3.99
CA SER A 314 -5.48 17.12 3.78
C SER A 314 -6.43 15.92 3.82
N THR A 315 -7.62 16.09 4.41
CA THR A 315 -8.68 15.07 4.45
C THR A 315 -9.66 15.16 3.28
N GLY A 316 -9.44 16.07 2.33
CA GLY A 316 -10.30 16.33 1.17
C GLY A 316 -11.09 17.63 1.26
N VAL A 317 -12.07 17.78 0.37
CA VAL A 317 -12.98 18.94 0.34
C VAL A 317 -14.05 18.77 1.42
N PHE A 318 -14.35 19.85 2.13
CA PHE A 318 -15.36 19.88 3.17
C PHE A 318 -16.07 21.24 3.22
N MET A 319 -17.22 21.32 3.86
CA MET A 319 -17.87 22.59 4.14
C MET A 319 -17.59 23.02 5.57
N GLY A 320 -17.03 24.22 5.75
CA GLY A 320 -16.79 24.84 7.05
C GLY A 320 -17.70 26.04 7.26
N CYS A 321 -18.15 26.29 8.49
CA CYS A 321 -18.91 27.48 8.81
C CYS A 321 -18.04 28.74 8.65
N SER A 322 -18.56 29.81 8.02
CA SER A 322 -17.87 31.10 7.92
C SER A 322 -17.56 31.71 9.29
N GLY A 323 -18.35 31.38 10.33
CA GLY A 323 -18.07 31.79 11.70
C GLY A 323 -16.81 31.19 12.32
N TYR A 324 -16.09 30.32 11.64
CA TYR A 324 -14.78 29.83 12.13
C TYR A 324 -13.72 30.92 12.18
N ALA A 325 -13.81 31.95 11.33
CA ALA A 325 -12.87 33.06 11.29
C ALA A 325 -13.08 34.10 12.40
N LEU A 326 -14.14 33.99 13.19
CA LEU A 326 -14.45 34.91 14.26
C LEU A 326 -13.58 34.69 15.50
N THR A 327 -13.71 35.60 16.47
CA THR A 327 -12.99 35.53 17.74
C THR A 327 -13.24 34.19 18.46
N PRO A 328 -12.34 33.71 19.31
CA PRO A 328 -12.47 32.41 19.98
C PRO A 328 -13.81 32.19 20.72
N LYS A 329 -14.44 33.26 21.22
CA LYS A 329 -15.72 33.22 21.92
C LYS A 329 -16.93 33.07 20.98
N GLU A 330 -16.83 33.58 19.77
CA GLU A 330 -17.93 33.57 18.78
C GLU A 330 -17.72 32.51 17.68
N ARG A 331 -16.59 31.82 17.73
CA ARG A 331 -16.17 30.89 16.70
C ARG A 331 -17.10 29.68 16.59
N CYS A 332 -17.66 29.47 15.42
CA CYS A 332 -18.41 28.27 15.10
C CYS A 332 -17.53 27.25 14.41
N LYS A 333 -17.31 26.11 15.06
CA LYS A 333 -16.47 25.01 14.52
C LYS A 333 -17.28 23.97 13.73
N ASN A 334 -18.50 24.30 13.30
CA ASN A 334 -19.34 23.37 12.57
C ASN A 334 -18.78 23.08 11.19
N THR A 335 -18.67 21.79 10.85
CA THR A 335 -18.23 21.31 9.53
C THR A 335 -19.15 20.23 9.01
N ILE A 336 -19.29 20.14 7.68
CA ILE A 336 -19.96 19.07 6.97
C ILE A 336 -18.89 18.40 6.11
N ASN A 337 -18.61 17.13 6.36
CA ASN A 337 -17.71 16.37 5.51
C ASN A 337 -18.42 16.02 4.22
N LEU A 338 -17.75 16.26 3.11
CA LEU A 338 -18.24 15.93 1.78
C LEU A 338 -17.69 14.56 1.38
N ILE A 339 -18.56 13.73 0.83
CA ILE A 339 -18.20 12.41 0.33
C ILE A 339 -18.13 12.53 -1.19
N SER A 340 -16.95 12.22 -1.75
CA SER A 340 -16.77 12.21 -3.20
C SER A 340 -17.80 11.28 -3.86
N GLY A 341 -18.61 11.83 -4.77
CA GLY A 341 -19.76 11.15 -5.36
C GLY A 341 -19.44 10.36 -6.64
N ASP A 342 -18.55 10.91 -7.47
CA ASP A 342 -18.31 10.39 -8.82
C ASP A 342 -16.89 9.82 -9.03
N GLU A 343 -15.99 9.99 -8.07
CA GLU A 343 -14.62 9.48 -8.15
C GLU A 343 -14.53 8.00 -7.82
N VAL A 344 -15.50 7.24 -8.15
CA VAL A 344 -15.40 5.84 -7.86
C VAL A 344 -14.92 5.11 -9.06
N VAL A 345 -13.69 4.86 -8.98
CA VAL A 345 -13.04 3.75 -9.62
C VAL A 345 -13.85 2.50 -9.37
N SER A 346 -14.27 1.85 -10.42
CA SER A 346 -14.88 0.54 -10.28
C SER A 346 -13.94 -0.36 -9.48
N VAL A 347 -14.48 -1.13 -8.57
CA VAL A 347 -13.74 -2.10 -7.73
C VAL A 347 -12.90 -3.04 -8.60
N ASN A 348 -13.22 -3.19 -9.86
CA ASN A 348 -12.59 -4.07 -10.85
C ASN A 348 -11.53 -3.40 -11.73
N GLY A 349 -11.23 -2.10 -11.53
CA GLY A 349 -10.20 -1.41 -12.32
C GLY A 349 -10.58 -1.23 -13.79
N ASP A 350 -11.84 -1.06 -14.11
CA ASP A 350 -12.32 -0.82 -15.47
C ASP A 350 -12.03 0.64 -15.88
N GLU A 351 -10.90 0.80 -16.59
CA GLU A 351 -10.43 2.08 -17.11
C GLU A 351 -11.42 2.70 -18.12
N GLU A 352 -12.28 1.91 -18.70
CA GLU A 352 -13.30 2.34 -19.66
C GLU A 352 -14.47 3.02 -18.96
N GLU A 353 -14.89 2.49 -17.79
CA GLU A 353 -15.91 3.12 -16.95
C GLU A 353 -15.40 4.45 -16.37
N GLU A 354 -14.15 4.51 -15.92
CA GLU A 354 -13.54 5.76 -15.45
C GLU A 354 -13.54 6.83 -16.55
N SER A 355 -13.16 6.46 -17.78
CA SER A 355 -13.17 7.37 -18.94
C SER A 355 -14.59 7.86 -19.28
N ARG A 356 -15.60 7.00 -19.15
CA ARG A 356 -17.00 7.37 -19.35
C ARG A 356 -17.49 8.36 -18.31
N ILE A 357 -17.16 8.13 -17.02
CA ILE A 357 -17.50 9.02 -15.91
C ILE A 357 -16.86 10.40 -16.12
N GLN A 358 -15.59 10.46 -16.50
CA GLN A 358 -14.90 11.73 -16.76
C GLN A 358 -15.53 12.53 -17.91
N ARG A 359 -15.94 11.85 -18.99
CA ARG A 359 -16.60 12.52 -20.14
C ARG A 359 -17.98 13.08 -19.78
N ASN A 360 -18.68 12.44 -18.86
CA ASN A 360 -20.05 12.80 -18.47
C ASN A 360 -20.11 13.78 -17.28
N LYS A 361 -18.97 14.28 -16.78
CA LYS A 361 -18.95 15.28 -15.71
C LYS A 361 -19.68 16.56 -16.13
N ARG A 362 -20.47 17.14 -15.22
CA ARG A 362 -21.03 18.48 -15.38
C ARG A 362 -19.95 19.50 -15.65
N ARG A 363 -20.31 20.57 -16.37
CA ARG A 363 -19.44 21.69 -16.62
C ARG A 363 -19.85 22.88 -15.76
N CYS A 364 -18.86 23.62 -15.29
CA CYS A 364 -19.05 24.82 -14.49
C CYS A 364 -19.61 25.95 -15.36
N ASP A 365 -20.70 26.58 -14.94
CA ASP A 365 -21.34 27.69 -15.67
C ASP A 365 -20.47 28.94 -15.74
N LYS A 366 -19.48 29.08 -14.83
CA LYS A 366 -18.59 30.23 -14.78
C LYS A 366 -17.34 30.09 -15.67
N CYS A 367 -16.71 28.91 -15.72
CA CYS A 367 -15.43 28.73 -16.41
C CYS A 367 -15.37 27.48 -17.31
N ASN A 368 -16.46 26.77 -17.47
CA ASN A 368 -16.61 25.56 -18.28
C ASN A 368 -15.67 24.39 -17.89
N ALA A 369 -14.98 24.45 -16.74
CA ALA A 369 -14.19 23.34 -16.23
C ALA A 369 -15.13 22.19 -15.77
N ALA A 370 -14.62 20.98 -15.79
CA ALA A 370 -15.33 19.82 -15.24
C ALA A 370 -15.57 20.02 -13.75
N MET A 371 -16.76 19.64 -13.26
CA MET A 371 -17.11 19.75 -11.85
C MET A 371 -16.90 18.44 -11.12
N ASP A 372 -16.42 18.51 -9.89
CA ASP A 372 -16.34 17.39 -8.97
C ASP A 372 -17.61 17.32 -8.13
N SER A 373 -18.13 16.11 -7.92
CA SER A 373 -19.40 15.89 -7.23
C SER A 373 -19.15 15.33 -5.83
N TYR A 374 -19.90 15.85 -4.86
CA TYR A 374 -19.82 15.47 -3.46
C TYR A 374 -21.22 15.27 -2.87
N LEU A 375 -21.39 14.24 -2.08
CA LEU A 375 -22.61 14.02 -1.34
C LEU A 375 -22.58 14.84 -0.05
N ILE A 376 -23.59 15.70 0.15
CA ILE A 376 -23.80 16.44 1.40
C ILE A 376 -24.59 15.57 2.37
N ASP A 377 -25.68 14.99 1.89
CA ASP A 377 -26.60 14.07 2.58
C ASP A 377 -27.37 13.22 1.54
N THR A 378 -28.34 12.45 1.99
CA THR A 378 -29.14 11.57 1.12
C THR A 378 -30.05 12.33 0.14
N GLU A 379 -30.27 13.62 0.35
CA GLU A 379 -31.17 14.45 -0.48
C GLU A 379 -30.41 15.47 -1.34
N ARG A 380 -29.14 15.74 -1.04
CA ARG A 380 -28.39 16.82 -1.67
C ARG A 380 -26.99 16.39 -2.10
N LYS A 381 -26.68 16.69 -3.35
CA LYS A 381 -25.38 16.51 -3.97
C LYS A 381 -24.80 17.88 -4.36
N LEU A 382 -23.58 18.16 -3.97
CA LEU A 382 -22.84 19.38 -4.29
C LEU A 382 -21.90 19.10 -5.46
N HIS A 383 -22.01 19.92 -6.49
CA HIS A 383 -21.05 19.96 -7.59
C HIS A 383 -20.17 21.18 -7.41
N VAL A 384 -18.86 21.00 -7.35
CA VAL A 384 -17.85 22.05 -7.16
C VAL A 384 -17.00 22.15 -8.42
N CYS A 385 -16.73 23.35 -8.88
CA CYS A 385 -15.84 23.55 -10.02
C CYS A 385 -14.48 22.89 -9.80
N GLY A 386 -13.97 22.19 -10.80
CA GLY A 386 -12.62 21.58 -10.75
C GLY A 386 -11.51 22.62 -10.55
N ASN A 387 -11.73 23.88 -10.94
CA ASN A 387 -10.80 24.98 -10.70
C ASN A 387 -11.00 25.68 -9.33
N ASN A 388 -11.76 25.10 -8.40
CA ASN A 388 -11.85 25.65 -7.05
C ASN A 388 -10.51 25.47 -6.29
N PRO A 389 -10.01 26.49 -5.56
CA PRO A 389 -10.67 27.71 -5.11
C PRO A 389 -10.68 28.89 -6.10
N ASP A 390 -9.94 28.86 -7.20
CA ASP A 390 -9.83 30.00 -8.13
C ASP A 390 -11.12 30.30 -8.88
N CYS A 391 -11.98 29.30 -9.06
CA CYS A 391 -13.33 29.48 -9.52
C CYS A 391 -14.32 29.07 -8.43
N ALA A 392 -15.09 30.02 -7.93
CA ALA A 392 -16.13 29.77 -6.93
C ALA A 392 -17.42 29.18 -7.51
N GLY A 393 -17.36 28.49 -8.66
CA GLY A 393 -18.52 27.85 -9.29
C GLY A 393 -18.95 26.63 -8.49
N PHE A 394 -20.23 26.54 -8.13
CA PHE A 394 -20.84 25.37 -7.53
C PHE A 394 -22.33 25.27 -7.91
N SER A 395 -22.90 24.09 -7.81
CA SER A 395 -24.34 23.87 -7.92
C SER A 395 -24.78 22.77 -6.96
N ILE A 396 -26.05 22.85 -6.52
CA ILE A 396 -26.64 21.85 -5.63
C ILE A 396 -27.72 21.10 -6.41
N GLU A 397 -27.58 19.81 -6.50
CA GLU A 397 -28.56 18.90 -7.04
C GLU A 397 -29.38 18.32 -5.90
N ARG A 398 -30.72 18.35 -6.03
CA ARG A 398 -31.66 17.75 -5.07
C ARG A 398 -32.22 16.47 -5.66
N GLY A 399 -32.35 15.44 -4.85
CA GLY A 399 -32.83 14.13 -5.26
C GLY A 399 -32.58 13.09 -4.18
N GLU A 400 -32.84 11.84 -4.48
CA GLU A 400 -32.45 10.73 -3.60
C GLU A 400 -31.10 10.18 -4.03
N PHE A 401 -30.12 10.25 -3.13
CA PHE A 401 -28.75 9.84 -3.41
C PHE A 401 -28.31 8.74 -2.47
N LYS A 402 -27.71 7.69 -3.03
CA LYS A 402 -27.09 6.61 -2.25
C LYS A 402 -25.58 6.81 -2.17
N ILE A 403 -25.01 6.39 -1.05
CA ILE A 403 -23.57 6.39 -0.86
C ILE A 403 -22.99 5.18 -1.60
N LYS A 404 -22.16 5.42 -2.60
CA LYS A 404 -21.54 4.33 -3.37
C LYS A 404 -20.71 3.41 -2.48
N GLY A 405 -20.99 2.11 -2.54
CA GLY A 405 -20.36 1.09 -1.71
C GLY A 405 -20.98 0.91 -0.33
N TYR A 406 -22.15 1.53 -0.09
CA TYR A 406 -22.97 1.28 1.09
C TYR A 406 -24.46 1.41 0.76
N ASP A 407 -25.13 0.28 0.67
CA ASP A 407 -26.58 0.19 0.40
C ASP A 407 -27.40 -0.07 1.68
N GLY A 408 -26.78 0.02 2.84
CA GLY A 408 -27.40 -0.25 4.13
C GLY A 408 -28.24 0.92 4.66
N PRO A 409 -29.02 0.69 5.72
CA PRO A 409 -29.81 1.71 6.39
C PRO A 409 -28.93 2.76 7.07
N LEU A 410 -29.51 3.91 7.42
CA LEU A 410 -28.89 4.88 8.32
C LEU A 410 -28.41 4.18 9.57
N LEU A 411 -27.12 4.32 9.88
CA LEU A 411 -26.51 3.65 11.02
C LEU A 411 -26.67 4.51 12.27
N GLU A 412 -27.31 3.96 13.29
CA GLU A 412 -27.38 4.59 14.60
C GLU A 412 -26.12 4.26 15.43
N CYS A 413 -25.71 5.23 16.22
CA CYS A 413 -24.57 5.08 17.10
C CYS A 413 -24.92 4.16 18.28
N ASP A 414 -24.21 3.06 18.42
CA ASP A 414 -24.35 2.09 19.50
C ASP A 414 -24.09 2.67 20.91
N LYS A 415 -23.47 3.87 21.00
CA LYS A 415 -23.17 4.52 22.29
C LYS A 415 -24.15 5.62 22.69
N CYS A 416 -24.74 6.34 21.75
CA CYS A 416 -25.58 7.49 22.07
C CYS A 416 -26.87 7.59 21.24
N GLY A 417 -27.18 6.62 20.39
CA GLY A 417 -28.37 6.55 19.58
C GLY A 417 -28.47 7.61 18.46
N LYS A 418 -27.50 8.53 18.33
CA LYS A 418 -27.49 9.54 17.27
C LYS A 418 -27.02 8.95 15.95
N GLU A 419 -27.43 9.54 14.84
CA GLU A 419 -27.01 9.13 13.49
C GLU A 419 -25.47 9.10 13.35
N MET A 420 -24.97 8.10 12.66
CA MET A 420 -23.58 8.01 12.24
C MET A 420 -23.45 8.38 10.76
N GLN A 421 -22.58 9.31 10.44
CA GLN A 421 -22.28 9.73 9.08
C GLN A 421 -21.05 9.03 8.52
N LEU A 422 -21.11 8.62 7.27
CA LEU A 422 -19.96 8.11 6.56
C LEU A 422 -18.95 9.23 6.33
N LYS A 423 -17.69 8.98 6.69
CA LYS A 423 -16.57 9.91 6.58
C LYS A 423 -15.41 9.21 5.88
N THR A 424 -14.58 9.98 5.20
CA THR A 424 -13.33 9.48 4.63
C THR A 424 -12.18 9.86 5.57
N GLY A 425 -11.32 8.92 5.90
CA GLY A 425 -10.14 9.15 6.73
C GLY A 425 -8.89 8.48 6.12
N ARG A 426 -7.73 8.73 6.70
CA ARG A 426 -6.43 8.17 6.27
C ARG A 426 -6.46 6.64 6.04
N PHE A 427 -7.30 5.92 6.78
CA PHE A 427 -7.40 4.45 6.71
C PHE A 427 -8.63 3.96 5.93
N GLY A 428 -9.26 4.83 5.12
CA GLY A 428 -10.44 4.54 4.33
C GLY A 428 -11.74 5.07 4.93
N LYS A 429 -12.87 4.64 4.39
CA LYS A 429 -14.20 5.09 4.81
C LYS A 429 -14.60 4.53 6.17
N TYR A 430 -15.24 5.35 7.00
CA TYR A 430 -15.73 4.97 8.31
C TYR A 430 -16.97 5.78 8.69
N PHE A 431 -17.81 5.23 9.54
CA PHE A 431 -18.93 5.93 10.14
C PHE A 431 -18.47 6.66 11.41
N GLY A 432 -18.77 7.94 11.51
CA GLY A 432 -18.50 8.76 12.68
C GLY A 432 -19.78 9.29 13.27
N CYS A 433 -19.97 9.17 14.58
CA CYS A 433 -21.14 9.70 15.28
C CYS A 433 -21.27 11.22 15.12
N THR A 434 -22.50 11.70 14.96
CA THR A 434 -22.83 13.13 14.88
C THR A 434 -23.02 13.78 16.26
N GLY A 435 -23.01 12.99 17.33
CA GLY A 435 -23.11 13.48 18.70
C GLY A 435 -21.91 14.34 19.11
N GLU A 436 -22.14 15.52 19.67
CA GLU A 436 -21.07 16.49 19.98
C GLU A 436 -20.01 15.95 20.94
N GLU A 437 -20.41 15.19 21.95
CA GLU A 437 -19.53 14.58 22.93
C GLU A 437 -19.14 13.12 22.56
N CYS A 438 -19.85 12.53 21.59
CA CYS A 438 -19.64 11.15 21.19
C CYS A 438 -18.60 11.05 20.08
N LYS A 439 -17.46 10.43 20.38
CA LYS A 439 -16.38 10.19 19.42
C LYS A 439 -16.42 8.79 18.82
N ASN A 440 -17.56 8.11 18.90
CA ASN A 440 -17.69 6.75 18.40
C ASN A 440 -17.53 6.67 16.89
N THR A 441 -16.80 5.66 16.41
CA THR A 441 -16.55 5.42 15.00
C THR A 441 -16.63 3.94 14.67
N ARG A 442 -17.23 3.61 13.50
CA ARG A 442 -17.28 2.25 12.96
C ARG A 442 -16.70 2.24 11.55
N LYS A 443 -15.80 1.31 11.26
CA LYS A 443 -15.17 1.21 9.96
C LYS A 443 -16.14 0.61 8.94
N LEU A 444 -16.12 1.10 7.68
CA LEU A 444 -16.77 0.42 6.57
C LEU A 444 -15.87 -0.72 6.09
N LEU A 445 -16.38 -1.95 6.15
CA LEU A 445 -15.66 -3.14 5.70
C LEU A 445 -15.66 -3.23 4.17
N ARG A 446 -14.78 -4.05 3.62
CA ARG A 446 -14.74 -4.32 2.16
C ARG A 446 -16.00 -5.03 1.64
N SER A 447 -16.75 -5.68 2.52
CA SER A 447 -18.05 -6.28 2.20
C SER A 447 -19.15 -5.23 1.96
N GLY A 448 -18.90 -3.94 2.23
CA GLY A 448 -19.93 -2.89 2.21
C GLY A 448 -20.72 -2.78 3.52
N GLU A 449 -20.36 -3.55 4.54
CA GLU A 449 -21.02 -3.53 5.85
C GLU A 449 -20.26 -2.69 6.87
N PRO A 450 -20.94 -2.07 7.84
CA PRO A 450 -20.27 -1.42 8.97
C PRO A 450 -19.61 -2.48 9.87
N ALA A 451 -18.40 -2.21 10.31
CA ALA A 451 -17.75 -3.07 11.29
C ALA A 451 -18.64 -3.19 12.56
N PRO A 452 -18.65 -4.34 13.25
CA PRO A 452 -19.42 -4.48 14.48
C PRO A 452 -18.98 -3.44 15.53
N PRO A 453 -19.85 -3.10 16.49
CA PRO A 453 -19.51 -2.21 17.59
C PRO A 453 -18.27 -2.69 18.33
N LYS A 454 -17.42 -1.75 18.76
CA LYS A 454 -16.27 -2.07 19.60
C LYS A 454 -16.72 -2.24 21.04
N MET A 455 -16.14 -3.21 21.71
CA MET A 455 -16.27 -3.37 23.14
C MET A 455 -15.74 -2.14 23.90
N ASP A 456 -16.40 -1.72 24.96
CA ASP A 456 -15.85 -0.70 25.85
C ASP A 456 -14.58 -1.22 26.55
N PRO A 457 -13.58 -0.37 26.74
CA PRO A 457 -12.35 -0.76 27.43
C PRO A 457 -12.65 -1.23 28.87
N VAL A 458 -12.17 -2.42 29.24
CA VAL A 458 -12.30 -2.97 30.59
C VAL A 458 -11.01 -2.73 31.36
N PRO A 459 -11.01 -1.93 32.45
CA PRO A 459 -9.84 -1.74 33.30
C PRO A 459 -9.42 -3.05 33.97
N MET A 460 -8.12 -3.30 34.02
CA MET A 460 -7.52 -4.44 34.73
C MET A 460 -6.43 -3.94 35.68
N PRO A 461 -6.83 -3.31 36.81
CA PRO A 461 -5.89 -2.65 37.69
C PRO A 461 -4.92 -3.59 38.41
N GLU A 462 -5.25 -4.87 38.46
CA GLU A 462 -4.41 -5.94 39.02
C GLU A 462 -3.27 -6.36 38.08
N LEU A 463 -3.30 -5.93 36.80
CA LEU A 463 -2.29 -6.27 35.81
C LEU A 463 -1.35 -5.07 35.58
N GLU A 464 -0.18 -5.11 36.20
CA GLU A 464 0.86 -4.12 35.98
C GLU A 464 1.54 -4.26 34.63
N CYS A 465 1.91 -3.15 34.00
CA CYS A 465 2.69 -3.12 32.77
C CYS A 465 4.14 -3.59 33.04
N LEU A 466 4.72 -4.33 32.08
CA LEU A 466 6.05 -4.93 32.25
C LEU A 466 7.20 -3.93 32.11
N LYS A 467 6.97 -2.80 31.45
CA LYS A 467 8.05 -1.87 31.05
C LYS A 467 7.92 -0.48 31.66
N VAL A 468 6.76 -0.13 32.19
CA VAL A 468 6.44 1.19 32.72
C VAL A 468 5.51 1.07 33.92
N ASP A 469 5.54 2.02 34.79
CA ASP A 469 4.63 2.14 35.97
C ASP A 469 3.24 2.56 35.49
N ASP A 470 2.44 1.59 35.08
CA ASP A 470 1.07 1.74 34.54
C ASP A 470 0.34 0.39 34.64
N THR A 471 -0.98 0.40 34.53
CA THR A 471 -1.80 -0.83 34.51
C THR A 471 -2.40 -1.09 33.15
N TYR A 472 -2.80 -2.34 32.89
CA TYR A 472 -3.43 -2.68 31.63
C TYR A 472 -4.93 -2.38 31.60
N ILE A 473 -5.40 -2.12 30.39
CA ILE A 473 -6.82 -2.07 30.02
C ILE A 473 -7.06 -3.04 28.87
N LEU A 474 -8.05 -3.89 28.97
CA LEU A 474 -8.49 -4.76 27.88
C LEU A 474 -9.22 -3.92 26.84
N ARG A 475 -8.81 -4.04 25.58
CA ARG A 475 -9.36 -3.32 24.44
C ARG A 475 -9.72 -4.27 23.29
N ASP A 476 -10.67 -3.82 22.50
CA ASP A 476 -11.08 -4.47 21.26
C ASP A 476 -10.41 -3.78 20.06
N GLY A 477 -9.70 -4.52 19.24
CA GLY A 477 -8.97 -4.05 18.09
C GLY A 477 -9.27 -4.84 16.80
N ALA A 478 -8.64 -4.44 15.70
CA ALA A 478 -8.80 -5.11 14.41
C ALA A 478 -8.30 -6.58 14.39
N ALA A 479 -7.52 -6.97 15.40
CA ALA A 479 -6.98 -8.31 15.60
C ALA A 479 -7.58 -8.99 16.87
N GLY A 480 -8.81 -8.65 17.23
CA GLY A 480 -9.47 -9.17 18.42
C GLY A 480 -9.08 -8.40 19.69
N ILE A 481 -9.31 -9.02 20.86
CA ILE A 481 -9.01 -8.40 22.15
C ILE A 481 -7.51 -8.42 22.46
N PHE A 482 -7.05 -7.38 23.13
CA PHE A 482 -5.65 -7.23 23.58
C PHE A 482 -5.55 -6.32 24.80
N LEU A 483 -4.50 -6.50 25.56
CA LEU A 483 -4.16 -5.62 26.68
C LEU A 483 -3.30 -4.46 26.18
N ALA A 484 -3.65 -3.24 26.55
CA ALA A 484 -2.89 -2.03 26.32
C ALA A 484 -2.71 -1.26 27.62
N ALA A 485 -1.59 -0.58 27.78
CA ALA A 485 -1.37 0.30 28.92
C ALA A 485 -2.48 1.35 29.04
N SER A 486 -2.85 1.74 30.27
CA SER A 486 -3.98 2.64 30.53
C SER A 486 -3.78 4.01 29.90
N GLN A 487 -2.54 4.49 29.83
CA GLN A 487 -2.18 5.77 29.22
C GLN A 487 -1.89 5.68 27.70
N PHE A 488 -2.33 4.62 27.02
CA PHE A 488 -2.19 4.56 25.57
C PHE A 488 -2.89 5.76 24.89
N PRO A 489 -2.26 6.46 23.93
CA PRO A 489 -1.02 6.14 23.19
C PRO A 489 0.29 6.72 23.75
N LYS A 490 0.31 7.37 24.89
CA LYS A 490 1.55 7.86 25.52
C LYS A 490 2.44 6.68 25.88
N ASN A 491 1.91 5.73 26.62
CA ASN A 491 2.50 4.43 26.82
C ASN A 491 1.97 3.46 25.75
N ARG A 492 2.87 2.87 24.98
CA ARG A 492 2.50 1.98 23.85
C ARG A 492 2.69 0.51 24.16
N GLU A 493 2.81 0.15 25.41
CA GLU A 493 2.94 -1.24 25.80
C GLU A 493 1.64 -1.99 25.54
N THR A 494 1.73 -3.12 24.84
CA THR A 494 0.60 -3.98 24.51
C THR A 494 1.03 -5.44 24.55
N ARG A 495 0.13 -6.32 24.99
CA ARG A 495 0.32 -7.78 24.94
C ARG A 495 -0.99 -8.52 24.69
N ALA A 496 -0.87 -9.79 24.34
CA ALA A 496 -2.00 -10.70 24.36
C ALA A 496 -2.42 -10.99 25.82
N PRO A 497 -3.73 -11.10 26.10
CA PRO A 497 -4.17 -11.53 27.43
C PRO A 497 -4.00 -13.05 27.59
N PHE A 498 -3.68 -13.47 28.81
CA PHE A 498 -3.89 -14.85 29.22
C PHE A 498 -5.36 -15.10 29.48
N LEU A 499 -5.81 -16.32 29.29
CA LEU A 499 -7.22 -16.63 29.43
C LEU A 499 -7.73 -16.55 30.89
N ASP A 500 -6.91 -16.92 31.84
CA ASP A 500 -7.21 -16.79 33.28
C ASP A 500 -7.34 -15.32 33.74
N GLU A 501 -6.63 -14.39 33.09
CA GLU A 501 -6.80 -12.95 33.35
C GLU A 501 -8.18 -12.47 32.87
N LEU A 502 -8.71 -13.03 31.79
CA LEU A 502 -10.03 -12.67 31.27
C LEU A 502 -11.17 -13.24 32.11
N LEU A 503 -10.99 -14.42 32.69
CA LEU A 503 -12.02 -15.08 33.48
C LEU A 503 -12.42 -14.28 34.72
N SER A 504 -11.51 -13.54 35.34
CA SER A 504 -11.81 -12.66 36.47
C SER A 504 -12.73 -11.49 36.09
N HIS A 505 -12.77 -11.11 34.81
CA HIS A 505 -13.57 -10.01 34.27
C HIS A 505 -14.68 -10.48 33.31
N GLN A 506 -15.08 -11.77 33.37
CA GLN A 506 -16.04 -12.35 32.41
C GLN A 506 -17.38 -11.59 32.32
N ASN A 507 -17.82 -10.95 33.40
CA ASN A 507 -19.08 -10.21 33.45
C ASN A 507 -18.97 -8.77 32.87
N GLU A 508 -17.75 -8.27 32.68
CA GLU A 508 -17.46 -6.94 32.14
C GLU A 508 -17.10 -6.99 30.65
N ILE A 509 -16.72 -8.17 30.17
CA ILE A 509 -16.34 -8.39 28.79
C ILE A 509 -17.59 -8.55 27.91
N ASP A 510 -17.60 -7.88 26.75
CA ASP A 510 -18.70 -7.95 25.78
C ASP A 510 -19.09 -9.41 25.47
N PRO A 511 -20.39 -9.76 25.51
CA PRO A 511 -20.89 -11.12 25.26
C PRO A 511 -20.42 -11.74 23.95
N LYS A 512 -20.07 -10.94 22.94
CA LYS A 512 -19.49 -11.44 21.68
C LYS A 512 -18.18 -12.21 21.86
N TYR A 513 -17.47 -11.99 22.99
CA TYR A 513 -16.25 -12.70 23.37
C TYR A 513 -16.50 -13.82 24.39
N GLY A 514 -17.75 -14.08 24.77
CA GLY A 514 -18.12 -15.13 25.71
C GLY A 514 -17.66 -16.54 25.33
N PHE A 515 -17.42 -16.79 24.04
CA PHE A 515 -16.85 -18.04 23.58
C PHE A 515 -15.41 -18.27 24.12
N LEU A 516 -14.62 -17.19 24.34
CA LEU A 516 -13.28 -17.31 24.90
C LEU A 516 -13.30 -17.82 26.36
N MET A 517 -14.34 -17.49 27.11
CA MET A 517 -14.48 -17.94 28.50
C MET A 517 -14.68 -19.47 28.64
N ARG A 518 -14.98 -20.14 27.53
CA ARG A 518 -15.14 -21.61 27.45
C ARG A 518 -13.89 -22.31 26.89
N ALA A 519 -12.84 -21.55 26.59
CA ALA A 519 -11.61 -22.11 26.06
C ALA A 519 -10.79 -22.83 27.15
N PRO A 520 -9.93 -23.79 26.77
CA PRO A 520 -9.01 -24.42 27.72
C PRO A 520 -8.03 -23.39 28.31
N VAL A 521 -8.05 -23.24 29.64
CA VAL A 521 -7.22 -22.26 30.38
C VAL A 521 -5.74 -22.65 30.38
N LYS A 522 -5.48 -23.96 30.31
CA LYS A 522 -4.14 -24.55 30.31
C LYS A 522 -4.06 -25.65 29.27
N ASP A 523 -2.87 -25.92 28.78
CA ASP A 523 -2.58 -27.09 27.97
C ASP A 523 -2.41 -28.35 28.87
N PRO A 524 -2.26 -29.56 28.29
CA PRO A 524 -2.03 -30.80 29.05
C PRO A 524 -0.77 -30.79 29.93
N ASP A 525 0.22 -29.93 29.59
CA ASP A 525 1.46 -29.78 30.35
C ASP A 525 1.35 -28.69 31.46
N GLY A 526 0.19 -28.04 31.60
CA GLY A 526 -0.10 -27.07 32.65
C GLY A 526 0.29 -25.61 32.29
N ASN A 527 0.75 -25.33 31.06
CA ASN A 527 1.08 -23.96 30.62
C ASN A 527 -0.19 -23.13 30.39
N ARG A 528 -0.12 -21.83 30.71
CA ARG A 528 -1.24 -20.90 30.59
C ARG A 528 -1.56 -20.60 29.12
N SER A 529 -2.84 -20.55 28.77
CA SER A 529 -3.32 -20.24 27.44
C SER A 529 -3.35 -18.73 27.15
N LEU A 530 -2.81 -18.32 26.00
CA LEU A 530 -2.79 -16.95 25.47
C LEU A 530 -3.82 -16.81 24.36
N VAL A 531 -4.58 -15.72 24.36
CA VAL A 531 -5.50 -15.39 23.25
C VAL A 531 -4.72 -14.76 22.10
N LYS A 532 -4.78 -15.38 20.92
CA LYS A 532 -4.13 -14.89 19.70
C LYS A 532 -5.16 -14.73 18.56
N PHE A 533 -4.75 -14.10 17.47
CA PHE A 533 -5.60 -13.84 16.31
C PHE A 533 -4.98 -14.41 15.03
N ALA A 534 -5.72 -15.25 14.35
CA ALA A 534 -5.33 -15.83 13.07
C ALA A 534 -5.67 -14.90 11.92
N ARG A 535 -4.67 -14.21 11.35
CA ARG A 535 -4.87 -13.23 10.26
C ARG A 535 -5.50 -13.82 8.99
N LYS A 536 -5.38 -15.13 8.78
CA LYS A 536 -5.90 -15.81 7.58
C LYS A 536 -7.40 -16.09 7.71
N THR A 537 -7.85 -16.65 8.83
CA THR A 537 -9.25 -16.97 9.12
C THR A 537 -10.00 -15.80 9.72
N LYS A 538 -9.29 -14.80 10.29
CA LYS A 538 -9.83 -13.67 11.06
C LYS A 538 -10.53 -14.06 12.35
N GLU A 539 -10.12 -15.17 12.94
CA GLU A 539 -10.68 -15.74 14.17
C GLU A 539 -9.66 -15.67 15.30
N GLN A 540 -10.17 -15.62 16.53
CA GLN A 540 -9.35 -15.74 17.72
C GLN A 540 -9.22 -17.20 18.11
N TYR A 541 -8.04 -17.58 18.54
CA TYR A 541 -7.70 -18.92 19.02
C TYR A 541 -6.83 -18.81 20.26
N VAL A 542 -6.68 -19.89 21.01
CA VAL A 542 -5.77 -19.95 22.16
C VAL A 542 -4.58 -20.86 21.86
N MET A 543 -3.45 -20.52 22.43
CA MET A 543 -2.20 -21.27 22.33
C MET A 543 -1.37 -21.09 23.59
N THR A 544 -0.38 -21.95 23.80
CA THR A 544 0.56 -21.83 24.91
C THR A 544 1.98 -21.55 24.43
N GLU A 545 2.75 -20.89 25.28
CA GLU A 545 4.17 -20.61 25.08
C GLU A 545 4.97 -21.35 26.16
N ASN A 546 6.18 -21.80 25.82
CA ASN A 546 7.10 -22.42 26.76
C ASN A 546 7.82 -21.34 27.61
N ASP A 547 8.65 -21.73 28.57
CA ASP A 547 9.42 -20.84 29.47
C ASP A 547 10.32 -19.83 28.72
N GLU A 548 10.62 -20.07 27.44
CA GLU A 548 11.38 -19.17 26.57
C GLU A 548 10.49 -18.18 25.80
N GLY A 549 9.16 -18.18 26.02
CA GLY A 549 8.19 -17.37 25.27
C GLY A 549 7.99 -17.80 23.82
N LYS A 550 8.33 -19.05 23.48
CA LYS A 550 8.12 -19.64 22.16
C LYS A 550 6.87 -20.53 22.15
N PRO A 551 6.14 -20.63 21.00
CA PRO A 551 5.01 -21.52 20.90
C PRO A 551 5.35 -22.95 21.36
N SER A 552 4.56 -23.50 22.27
CA SER A 552 4.74 -24.88 22.76
C SER A 552 4.45 -25.93 21.68
N GLY A 553 3.56 -25.57 20.74
CA GLY A 553 3.02 -26.48 19.71
C GLY A 553 1.55 -26.83 19.94
N TRP A 554 1.06 -26.64 21.17
CA TRP A 554 -0.35 -26.80 21.49
C TRP A 554 -1.17 -25.57 21.08
N ARG A 555 -2.37 -25.81 20.58
CA ARG A 555 -3.32 -24.80 20.13
C ARG A 555 -4.73 -25.33 20.21
N ALA A 556 -5.69 -24.48 20.56
CA ALA A 556 -7.11 -24.77 20.40
C ALA A 556 -7.79 -23.70 19.54
N ASP A 557 -8.59 -24.15 18.58
CA ASP A 557 -9.38 -23.34 17.67
C ASP A 557 -10.87 -23.49 18.00
N TYR A 558 -11.64 -22.40 17.84
CA TYR A 558 -13.09 -22.44 18.04
C TYR A 558 -13.76 -22.75 16.69
N VAL A 559 -14.36 -23.93 16.58
CA VAL A 559 -14.98 -24.44 15.35
C VAL A 559 -16.33 -25.07 15.71
N ASP A 560 -17.38 -24.73 14.99
CA ASP A 560 -18.74 -25.26 15.18
C ASP A 560 -19.20 -25.21 16.65
N ASP A 561 -19.05 -24.04 17.28
CA ASP A 561 -19.39 -23.75 18.68
C ASP A 561 -18.67 -24.59 19.75
N LYS A 562 -17.56 -25.23 19.39
CA LYS A 562 -16.71 -26.04 20.28
C LYS A 562 -15.24 -25.69 20.15
N TRP A 563 -14.51 -25.83 21.23
CA TRP A 563 -13.05 -25.72 21.23
C TRP A 563 -12.45 -27.05 20.83
N VAL A 564 -11.63 -27.05 19.78
CA VAL A 564 -10.93 -28.22 19.23
C VAL A 564 -9.44 -28.03 19.45
N GLU A 565 -8.86 -28.91 20.25
CA GLU A 565 -7.42 -28.88 20.54
C GLU A 565 -6.63 -29.58 19.43
N THR A 566 -5.49 -29.01 19.07
CA THR A 566 -4.57 -29.57 18.09
C THR A 566 -3.14 -29.49 18.62
N GLU A 567 -2.49 -30.63 18.74
CA GLU A 567 -1.05 -30.69 18.97
C GLU A 567 -0.32 -30.85 17.63
N LYS A 568 0.58 -29.94 17.31
CA LYS A 568 1.57 -30.18 16.28
C LYS A 568 2.73 -30.92 16.92
N ALA A 569 2.90 -32.19 16.54
CA ALA A 569 4.07 -32.98 16.93
C ALA A 569 5.35 -32.15 16.73
N THR A 570 5.99 -31.75 17.80
CA THR A 570 7.31 -31.16 17.78
C THR A 570 8.28 -32.20 17.26
N LYS A 571 8.82 -32.05 16.06
CA LYS A 571 9.88 -32.92 15.56
C LYS A 571 11.02 -32.93 16.58
N PRO A 572 11.44 -34.08 17.09
CA PRO A 572 12.49 -34.14 18.12
C PRO A 572 13.76 -33.49 17.55
N ARG A 573 14.24 -32.46 18.21
CA ARG A 573 15.54 -31.84 17.91
C ARG A 573 16.62 -32.91 18.04
N LYS A 574 17.27 -33.29 16.94
CA LYS A 574 18.52 -34.04 16.97
C LYS A 574 19.51 -33.28 17.84
N LYS A 575 19.83 -33.83 19.03
CA LYS A 575 20.89 -33.30 19.90
C LYS A 575 22.19 -33.23 19.10
N LYS A 576 22.68 -32.05 18.82
CA LYS A 576 24.03 -31.86 18.27
C LYS A 576 25.01 -32.41 19.32
N ALA A 577 25.73 -33.49 18.97
CA ALA A 577 26.83 -34.00 19.76
C ALA A 577 27.89 -32.89 19.92
N VAL A 578 28.12 -32.50 21.16
CA VAL A 578 29.19 -31.56 21.52
C VAL A 578 30.52 -32.29 21.30
N LYS A 579 31.17 -32.00 20.18
CA LYS A 579 32.60 -32.40 20.00
C LYS A 579 33.44 -31.57 20.97
N LYS A 580 33.83 -32.18 22.08
CA LYS A 580 34.92 -31.70 22.96
C LYS A 580 36.20 -31.55 22.15
N LYS A 581 36.63 -30.35 21.89
CA LYS A 581 37.99 -30.07 21.43
C LYS A 581 38.95 -30.28 22.60
N ILE A 582 39.64 -31.38 22.59
CA ILE A 582 40.80 -31.61 23.44
C ILE A 582 41.92 -30.69 22.93
N LYS A 583 42.32 -29.70 23.74
CA LYS A 583 43.54 -28.95 23.58
C LYS A 583 44.70 -29.88 23.91
N LYS A 584 45.48 -30.30 22.91
CA LYS A 584 46.84 -30.80 23.11
C LYS A 584 47.77 -29.60 23.14
N ALA A 585 48.29 -29.30 24.31
CA ALA A 585 49.53 -28.53 24.46
C ALA A 585 50.68 -29.41 23.97
N ALA A 586 51.47 -28.92 23.05
CA ALA A 586 52.77 -29.47 22.74
C ALA A 586 53.79 -28.36 22.95
N LYS A 587 54.69 -28.61 23.87
CA LYS A 587 56.01 -27.96 24.02
C LYS A 587 56.92 -28.40 22.87
N SER A 588 57.58 -27.50 22.27
CA SER A 588 59.04 -27.33 22.05
C SER A 588 59.25 -26.28 20.96
#